data_40c434682ffceeddee5643eb41c3f7fb
#
_entry.id   40c434682ffceeddee5643eb41c3f7fb
#
_cell.length_a   1.000
_cell.length_b   1.000
_cell.length_c   1.000
_cell.angle_alpha   90.00
_cell.angle_beta   90.00
_cell.angle_gamma   90.00
#
_symmetry.space_group_name_H-M   'P 1'
#
loop_
_entity.id
_entity.type
_entity.pdbx_description
1 polymer ?
#
loop_
_entity_poly.entity_id
_entity_poly.type
_entity_poly.pdbx_seq_one_letter_code
_entity_poly.pdbx_strand_id
1 'polypeptide(L)'
;MAVTQEERTARLAEKRQELGEQAMRHTTPYGTRQMLDELMLWREIKEVGEAVQLLVRNAKAEDLPPAPPKVKGPSDIIRHYFRQGMRDRLAELTAELGETKDRATIWRLIAYAHSLGAEKSAPLFEIKRHGFEITENVARKLRQAGFAESLQMNADDGDE
;
A
#
# COMPACT_ATOMS: atom_id res chain seq x y z
N MET A 1 9.69 27.01 19.54
CA MET A 1 10.90 26.67 18.76
C MET A 1 10.55 25.79 17.59
N ALA A 2 11.05 26.08 16.41
CA ALA A 2 10.85 25.22 15.24
C ALA A 2 11.69 23.94 15.38
N VAL A 3 11.07 22.79 15.19
CA VAL A 3 11.74 21.48 15.16
C VAL A 3 12.69 21.46 13.97
N THR A 4 13.96 21.14 14.19
CA THR A 4 14.98 21.11 13.13
C THR A 4 14.69 19.98 12.11
N GLN A 5 15.26 20.09 10.92
CA GLN A 5 15.12 19.05 9.89
C GLN A 5 15.68 17.70 10.37
N GLU A 6 16.76 17.73 11.14
CA GLU A 6 17.40 16.54 11.71
C GLU A 6 16.48 15.84 12.73
N GLU A 7 15.82 16.60 13.60
CA GLU A 7 14.86 16.06 14.58
C GLU A 7 13.63 15.45 13.88
N ARG A 8 13.14 16.05 12.80
CA ARG A 8 12.04 15.48 12.00
C ARG A 8 12.45 14.16 11.35
N THR A 9 13.66 14.12 10.79
CA THR A 9 14.19 12.91 10.14
C THR A 9 14.40 11.79 11.17
N ALA A 10 14.94 12.11 12.35
CA ALA A 10 15.13 11.14 13.42
C ALA A 10 13.78 10.57 13.93
N ARG A 11 12.77 11.40 14.15
CA ARG A 11 11.42 10.96 14.56
C ARG A 11 10.76 10.08 13.51
N LEU A 12 10.93 10.39 12.21
CA LEU A 12 10.43 9.56 11.13
C LEU A 12 11.12 8.20 11.08
N ALA A 13 12.43 8.15 11.29
CA ALA A 13 13.20 6.91 11.33
C ALA A 13 12.77 6.03 12.51
N GLU A 14 12.62 6.62 13.69
CA GLU A 14 12.13 5.94 14.90
C GLU A 14 10.72 5.38 14.69
N LYS A 15 9.80 6.17 14.17
CA LYS A 15 8.43 5.73 13.86
C LYS A 15 8.39 4.59 12.84
N ARG A 16 9.22 4.62 11.81
CA ARG A 16 9.34 3.52 10.84
C ARG A 16 9.85 2.25 11.48
N GLN A 17 10.82 2.37 12.38
CA GLN A 17 11.35 1.24 13.13
C GLN A 17 10.30 0.63 14.06
N GLU A 18 9.55 1.45 14.79
CA GLU A 18 8.43 1.01 15.64
C GLU A 18 7.34 0.27 14.84
N LEU A 19 7.05 0.73 13.62
CA LEU A 19 6.07 0.13 12.72
C LEU A 19 6.62 -1.09 11.93
N GLY A 20 7.88 -1.46 12.15
CA GLY A 20 8.54 -2.55 11.42
C GLY A 20 8.70 -2.29 9.93
N GLU A 21 8.77 -1.01 9.52
CA GLU A 21 8.98 -0.62 8.12
C GLU A 21 10.44 -0.79 7.74
N GLN A 22 10.67 -1.45 6.61
CA GLN A 22 12.00 -1.64 6.01
C GLN A 22 12.06 -0.97 4.65
N ALA A 23 13.17 -0.28 4.39
CA ALA A 23 13.46 0.24 3.06
C ALA A 23 13.73 -0.88 2.07
N MET A 24 13.01 -0.84 0.97
CA MET A 24 13.16 -1.79 -0.14
C MET A 24 13.73 -1.05 -1.37
N ARG A 25 14.62 -1.73 -2.08
CA ARG A 25 15.21 -1.23 -3.31
C ARG A 25 15.19 -2.33 -4.37
N HIS A 26 14.46 -2.11 -5.45
CA HIS A 26 14.36 -3.04 -6.55
C HIS A 26 15.01 -2.47 -7.80
N THR A 27 15.99 -3.18 -8.33
CA THR A 27 16.57 -2.88 -9.64
C THR A 27 15.74 -3.59 -10.68
N THR A 28 15.10 -2.84 -11.56
CA THR A 28 14.17 -3.32 -12.57
C THR A 28 14.64 -2.97 -13.98
N PRO A 29 14.14 -3.64 -15.03
CA PRO A 29 14.45 -3.29 -16.40
C PRO A 29 14.07 -1.84 -16.76
N TYR A 30 14.77 -1.29 -17.73
CA TYR A 30 14.49 0.05 -18.27
C TYR A 30 13.02 0.23 -18.67
N GLY A 31 12.45 1.37 -18.32
CA GLY A 31 11.05 1.72 -18.58
C GLY A 31 10.07 1.34 -17.47
N THR A 32 10.47 0.53 -16.49
CA THR A 32 9.60 0.13 -15.36
C THR A 32 9.16 1.34 -14.53
N ARG A 33 10.05 2.29 -14.29
CA ARG A 33 9.73 3.50 -13.54
C ARG A 33 8.69 4.35 -14.27
N GLN A 34 8.81 4.49 -15.57
CA GLN A 34 7.83 5.23 -16.38
C GLN A 34 6.46 4.57 -16.32
N MET A 35 6.38 3.23 -16.45
CA MET A 35 5.12 2.51 -16.31
C MET A 35 4.47 2.74 -14.93
N LEU A 36 5.27 2.73 -13.87
CA LEU A 36 4.79 2.98 -12.52
C LEU A 36 4.29 4.42 -12.37
N ASP A 37 5.01 5.40 -12.89
CA ASP A 37 4.60 6.81 -12.86
C ASP A 37 3.28 7.04 -13.61
N GLU A 38 3.08 6.39 -14.74
CA GLU A 38 1.82 6.44 -15.50
C GLU A 38 0.67 5.78 -14.73
N LEU A 39 0.89 4.62 -14.10
CA LEU A 39 -0.11 3.97 -13.23
C LEU A 39 -0.50 4.88 -12.04
N MET A 40 0.48 5.50 -11.41
CA MET A 40 0.26 6.46 -10.32
C MET A 40 -0.57 7.66 -10.78
N LEU A 41 -0.28 8.17 -11.98
CA LEU A 41 -1.03 9.28 -12.57
C LEU A 41 -2.48 8.88 -12.84
N TRP A 42 -2.74 7.71 -13.43
CA TRP A 42 -4.09 7.21 -13.71
C TRP A 42 -4.93 7.01 -12.45
N ARG A 43 -4.28 6.71 -11.33
CA ARG A 43 -4.94 6.43 -10.03
C ARG A 43 -4.84 7.59 -9.05
N GLU A 44 -4.24 8.71 -9.43
CA GLU A 44 -4.01 9.87 -8.56
C GLU A 44 -3.25 9.51 -7.27
N ILE A 45 -2.35 8.53 -7.36
CA ILE A 45 -1.48 8.10 -6.26
C ILE A 45 -0.19 8.94 -6.30
N LYS A 46 0.19 9.52 -5.18
CA LYS A 46 1.37 10.39 -5.09
C LYS A 46 2.62 9.66 -4.59
N GLU A 47 2.42 8.60 -3.82
CA GLU A 47 3.52 7.87 -3.17
C GLU A 47 3.80 6.53 -3.86
N VAL A 48 5.07 6.32 -4.22
CA VAL A 48 5.52 5.05 -4.84
C VAL A 48 5.21 3.86 -3.95
N GLY A 49 5.45 4.00 -2.64
CA GLY A 49 5.19 2.95 -1.67
C GLY A 49 3.72 2.51 -1.63
N GLU A 50 2.79 3.44 -1.74
CA GLU A 50 1.36 3.15 -1.80
C GLU A 50 1.00 2.38 -3.07
N ALA A 51 1.48 2.83 -4.22
CA ALA A 51 1.21 2.17 -5.49
C ALA A 51 1.72 0.72 -5.52
N VAL A 52 2.97 0.52 -5.10
CA VAL A 52 3.59 -0.82 -5.05
C VAL A 52 2.89 -1.72 -4.03
N GLN A 53 2.52 -1.17 -2.87
CA GLN A 53 1.79 -1.89 -1.83
C GLN A 53 0.43 -2.40 -2.33
N LEU A 54 -0.33 -1.58 -3.03
CA LEU A 54 -1.63 -1.96 -3.59
C LEU A 54 -1.48 -3.06 -4.64
N LEU A 55 -0.49 -2.95 -5.52
CA LEU A 55 -0.19 -3.99 -6.50
C LEU A 55 0.13 -5.33 -5.85
N VAL A 56 1.02 -5.36 -4.86
CA VAL A 56 1.40 -6.58 -4.14
C VAL A 56 0.22 -7.18 -3.38
N ARG A 57 -0.62 -6.33 -2.79
CA ARG A 57 -1.77 -6.75 -2.00
C ARG A 57 -2.89 -7.35 -2.85
N ASN A 58 -3.19 -6.74 -3.99
CA ASN A 58 -4.37 -7.06 -4.79
C ASN A 58 -4.10 -8.05 -5.92
N ALA A 59 -2.84 -8.21 -6.34
CA ALA A 59 -2.50 -9.12 -7.42
C ALA A 59 -2.61 -10.59 -6.98
N LYS A 60 -3.04 -11.43 -7.93
CA LYS A 60 -3.04 -12.88 -7.80
C LYS A 60 -2.03 -13.46 -8.77
N ALA A 61 -1.26 -14.45 -8.32
CA ALA A 61 -0.23 -15.08 -9.14
C ALA A 61 -0.81 -15.71 -10.42
N GLU A 62 -2.01 -16.27 -10.33
CA GLU A 62 -2.72 -16.90 -11.44
C GLU A 62 -3.07 -15.95 -12.59
N ASP A 63 -3.23 -14.66 -12.29
CA ASP A 63 -3.60 -13.63 -13.28
C ASP A 63 -2.37 -13.01 -13.97
N LEU A 64 -1.17 -13.22 -13.43
CA LEU A 64 0.05 -12.63 -13.98
C LEU A 64 0.62 -13.44 -15.13
N PRO A 65 0.77 -12.81 -16.31
CA PRO A 65 1.44 -13.45 -17.43
C PRO A 65 2.94 -13.62 -17.16
N PRO A 66 3.66 -14.40 -17.98
CA PRO A 66 5.12 -14.43 -17.96
C PRO A 66 5.71 -13.01 -18.06
N ALA A 67 6.93 -12.85 -17.55
CA ALA A 67 7.62 -11.57 -17.65
C ALA A 67 7.75 -11.10 -19.12
N PRO A 68 7.48 -9.83 -19.42
CA PRO A 68 7.65 -9.30 -20.77
C PRO A 68 9.14 -9.27 -21.16
N PRO A 69 9.47 -9.12 -22.45
CA PRO A 69 10.84 -8.93 -22.89
C PRO A 69 11.47 -7.69 -22.22
N LYS A 70 12.72 -7.81 -21.81
CA LYS A 70 13.46 -6.69 -21.27
C LYS A 70 13.81 -5.69 -22.36
N VAL A 71 13.52 -4.42 -22.11
CA VAL A 71 13.96 -3.32 -22.98
C VAL A 71 15.43 -3.00 -22.69
N LYS A 72 16.23 -2.80 -23.73
CA LYS A 72 17.63 -2.38 -23.58
C LYS A 72 17.70 -0.95 -23.06
N GLY A 73 18.51 -0.74 -22.04
CA GLY A 73 18.71 0.56 -21.43
C GLY A 73 19.26 0.44 -20.01
N PRO A 74 19.56 1.58 -19.36
CA PRO A 74 19.98 1.57 -17.96
C PRO A 74 18.84 1.06 -17.07
N SER A 75 19.19 0.30 -16.05
CA SER A 75 18.19 -0.22 -15.10
C SER A 75 17.52 0.91 -14.33
N ASP A 76 16.23 0.75 -14.10
CA ASP A 76 15.47 1.62 -13.20
C ASP A 76 15.56 1.12 -11.76
N ILE A 77 15.41 2.04 -10.82
CA ILE A 77 15.41 1.73 -9.39
C ILE A 77 14.07 2.16 -8.79
N ILE A 78 13.37 1.22 -8.19
CA ILE A 78 12.15 1.45 -7.43
C ILE A 78 12.48 1.37 -5.95
N ARG A 79 12.22 2.45 -5.20
CA ARG A 79 12.46 2.55 -3.76
C ARG A 79 11.16 2.81 -3.03
N HIS A 80 10.92 2.06 -1.97
CA HIS A 80 9.75 2.22 -1.10
C HIS A 80 10.00 1.60 0.28
N TYR A 81 9.05 1.77 1.19
CA TYR A 81 9.06 1.15 2.50
C TYR A 81 7.93 0.15 2.61
N PHE A 82 8.21 -1.04 3.15
CA PHE A 82 7.21 -2.04 3.44
C PHE A 82 7.27 -2.45 4.91
N ARG A 83 6.08 -2.64 5.50
CA ARG A 83 5.91 -3.32 6.79
C ARG A 83 6.09 -4.81 6.61
N GLN A 84 6.30 -5.54 7.72
CA GLN A 84 6.55 -6.99 7.70
C GLN A 84 5.48 -7.76 6.91
N GLY A 85 4.20 -7.51 7.16
CA GLY A 85 3.11 -8.21 6.47
C GLY A 85 3.14 -8.05 4.94
N MET A 86 3.56 -6.88 4.44
CA MET A 86 3.70 -6.65 3.01
C MET A 86 4.95 -7.32 2.42
N ARG A 87 6.04 -7.39 3.19
CA ARG A 87 7.23 -8.16 2.80
C ARG A 87 6.92 -9.66 2.70
N ASP A 88 6.17 -10.17 3.67
CA ASP A 88 5.73 -11.56 3.67
C ASP A 88 4.83 -11.86 2.47
N ARG A 89 3.89 -10.97 2.17
CA ARG A 89 3.03 -11.11 0.98
C ARG A 89 3.82 -11.06 -0.33
N LEU A 90 4.82 -10.18 -0.42
CA LEU A 90 5.71 -10.12 -1.59
C LEU A 90 6.51 -11.42 -1.75
N ALA A 91 7.03 -11.97 -0.66
CA ALA A 91 7.76 -13.24 -0.66
C ALA A 91 6.86 -14.41 -1.08
N GLU A 92 5.63 -14.47 -0.59
CA GLU A 92 4.62 -15.46 -1.01
C GLU A 92 4.34 -15.36 -2.50
N LEU A 93 4.06 -14.17 -2.99
CA LEU A 93 3.77 -13.91 -4.40
C LEU A 93 4.97 -14.26 -5.29
N THR A 94 6.18 -13.94 -4.85
CA THR A 94 7.43 -14.30 -5.54
C THR A 94 7.58 -15.81 -5.66
N ALA A 95 7.29 -16.55 -4.60
CA ALA A 95 7.30 -18.01 -4.60
C ALA A 95 6.20 -18.60 -5.50
N GLU A 96 4.98 -18.10 -5.42
CA GLU A 96 3.86 -18.53 -6.25
C GLU A 96 4.12 -18.32 -7.75
N LEU A 97 4.83 -17.27 -8.11
CA LEU A 97 5.23 -16.96 -9.48
C LEU A 97 6.46 -17.75 -9.97
N GLY A 98 7.10 -18.52 -9.09
CA GLY A 98 8.34 -19.23 -9.40
C GLY A 98 9.54 -18.33 -9.62
N GLU A 99 9.48 -17.09 -9.13
CA GLU A 99 10.59 -16.14 -9.21
C GLU A 99 11.60 -16.38 -8.08
N THR A 100 12.85 -16.04 -8.34
CA THR A 100 13.91 -16.19 -7.33
C THR A 100 14.18 -14.92 -6.54
N LYS A 101 13.74 -13.78 -7.04
CA LYS A 101 14.00 -12.46 -6.45
C LYS A 101 12.76 -11.58 -6.52
N ASP A 102 12.51 -10.86 -5.45
CA ASP A 102 11.38 -9.92 -5.31
C ASP A 102 11.34 -8.84 -6.41
N ARG A 103 12.51 -8.40 -6.88
CA ARG A 103 12.60 -7.43 -7.99
C ARG A 103 11.94 -7.89 -9.28
N ALA A 104 12.00 -9.19 -9.56
CA ALA A 104 11.35 -9.78 -10.74
C ALA A 104 9.83 -9.75 -10.58
N THR A 105 9.33 -10.03 -9.40
CA THR A 105 7.91 -9.95 -9.04
C THR A 105 7.40 -8.51 -9.16
N ILE A 106 8.11 -7.55 -8.61
CA ILE A 106 7.75 -6.12 -8.71
C ILE A 106 7.68 -5.67 -10.17
N TRP A 107 8.67 -6.04 -10.97
CA TRP A 107 8.65 -5.73 -12.40
C TRP A 107 7.45 -6.35 -13.12
N ARG A 108 7.17 -7.64 -12.90
CA ARG A 108 6.01 -8.32 -13.49
C ARG A 108 4.69 -7.67 -13.11
N LEU A 109 4.52 -7.28 -11.85
CA LEU A 109 3.33 -6.59 -11.35
C LEU A 109 3.11 -5.25 -12.06
N ILE A 110 4.14 -4.43 -12.13
CA ILE A 110 4.07 -3.11 -12.76
C ILE A 110 3.78 -3.25 -14.26
N ALA A 111 4.50 -4.13 -14.95
CA ALA A 111 4.30 -4.36 -16.37
C ALA A 111 2.91 -4.91 -16.69
N TYR A 112 2.41 -5.83 -15.86
CA TYR A 112 1.07 -6.38 -16.00
C TYR A 112 -0.01 -5.31 -15.81
N ALA A 113 0.05 -4.59 -14.70
CA ALA A 113 -0.90 -3.52 -14.43
C ALA A 113 -0.92 -2.47 -15.54
N HIS A 114 0.24 -2.07 -16.02
CA HIS A 114 0.38 -1.10 -17.11
C HIS A 114 -0.21 -1.65 -18.44
N SER A 115 0.00 -2.91 -18.73
CA SER A 115 -0.54 -3.57 -19.94
C SER A 115 -2.07 -3.61 -19.97
N LEU A 116 -2.73 -3.60 -18.82
CA LEU A 116 -4.19 -3.56 -18.70
C LEU A 116 -4.80 -2.21 -19.09
N GLY A 117 -4.01 -1.12 -19.03
CA GLY A 117 -4.48 0.24 -19.26
C GLY A 117 -5.19 0.85 -18.03
N ALA A 118 -5.58 2.11 -18.16
CA ALA A 118 -6.12 2.90 -17.05
C ALA A 118 -7.40 2.30 -16.43
N GLU A 119 -8.31 1.79 -17.24
CA GLU A 119 -9.59 1.26 -16.73
C GLU A 119 -9.45 -0.12 -16.11
N LYS A 120 -8.82 -1.05 -16.83
CA LYS A 120 -8.73 -2.45 -16.40
C LYS A 120 -7.73 -2.68 -15.26
N SER A 121 -6.80 -1.76 -15.03
CA SER A 121 -5.88 -1.81 -13.89
C SER A 121 -6.51 -1.33 -12.59
N ALA A 122 -7.66 -0.69 -12.61
CA ALA A 122 -8.33 -0.13 -11.44
C ALA A 122 -8.50 -1.12 -10.28
N PRO A 123 -8.92 -2.38 -10.48
CA PRO A 123 -9.08 -3.35 -9.39
C PRO A 123 -7.77 -3.65 -8.64
N LEU A 124 -6.61 -3.52 -9.30
CA LEU A 124 -5.30 -3.72 -8.67
C LEU A 124 -4.93 -2.63 -7.67
N PHE A 125 -5.61 -1.49 -7.73
CA PHE A 125 -5.38 -0.35 -6.85
C PHE A 125 -6.56 -0.08 -5.89
N GLU A 126 -7.51 -1.00 -5.80
CA GLU A 126 -8.60 -0.89 -4.85
C GLU A 126 -8.11 -1.04 -3.41
N ILE A 127 -8.52 -0.11 -2.57
CA ILE A 127 -8.39 -0.26 -1.12
C ILE A 127 -9.59 -1.11 -0.68
N LYS A 128 -9.36 -2.41 -0.52
CA LYS A 128 -10.36 -3.29 0.09
C LYS A 128 -10.55 -2.83 1.53
N ARG A 129 -11.55 -2.01 1.76
CA ARG A 129 -12.04 -1.76 3.10
C ARG A 129 -12.53 -3.12 3.58
N HIS A 130 -11.98 -3.62 4.68
CA HIS A 130 -12.60 -4.72 5.38
C HIS A 130 -14.02 -4.23 5.68
N GLY A 131 -15.01 -4.83 5.04
CA GLY A 131 -16.39 -4.63 5.43
C GLY A 131 -16.46 -5.06 6.88
N PHE A 132 -16.48 -4.09 7.79
CA PHE A 132 -16.92 -4.36 9.13
C PHE A 132 -18.37 -4.77 8.96
N GLU A 133 -18.65 -6.07 8.95
CA GLU A 133 -19.96 -6.53 9.29
C GLU A 133 -20.20 -6.02 10.70
N ILE A 134 -20.99 -4.97 10.81
CA ILE A 134 -21.47 -4.47 12.10
C ILE A 134 -22.37 -5.56 12.63
N THR A 135 -21.79 -6.50 13.35
CA THR A 135 -22.57 -7.52 14.04
C THR A 135 -23.54 -6.79 14.97
N GLU A 136 -24.71 -7.34 15.14
CA GLU A 136 -25.77 -6.76 15.98
C GLU A 136 -25.27 -6.38 17.39
N ASN A 137 -24.29 -7.11 17.92
CA ASN A 137 -23.60 -6.81 19.17
C ASN A 137 -22.75 -5.54 19.12
N VAL A 138 -22.04 -5.27 18.03
CA VAL A 138 -21.26 -4.05 17.84
C VAL A 138 -22.18 -2.84 17.65
N ALA A 139 -23.24 -3.00 16.86
CA ALA A 139 -24.25 -1.96 16.66
C ALA A 139 -24.97 -1.60 17.98
N ARG A 140 -25.21 -2.58 18.84
CA ARG A 140 -25.79 -2.37 20.18
C ARG A 140 -24.82 -1.61 21.10
N LYS A 141 -23.55 -2.01 21.11
CA LYS A 141 -22.51 -1.32 21.92
C LYS A 141 -22.30 0.14 21.48
N LEU A 142 -22.29 0.38 20.17
CA LEU A 142 -22.19 1.74 19.62
C LEU A 142 -23.40 2.61 19.98
N ARG A 143 -24.62 2.04 19.94
CA ARG A 143 -25.84 2.73 20.38
C ARG A 143 -25.84 3.03 21.87
N GLN A 144 -25.37 2.10 22.71
CA GLN A 144 -25.25 2.31 24.16
C GLN A 144 -24.20 3.37 24.49
N ALA A 145 -23.05 3.38 23.82
CA ALA A 145 -22.02 4.41 24.00
C ALA A 145 -22.53 5.80 23.58
N GLY A 146 -23.18 5.92 22.42
CA GLY A 146 -23.77 7.18 21.95
C GLY A 146 -24.90 7.70 22.86
N PHE A 147 -25.68 6.80 23.47
CA PHE A 147 -26.74 7.18 24.42
C PHE A 147 -26.16 7.66 25.75
N ALA A 148 -25.08 7.04 26.23
CA ALA A 148 -24.38 7.46 27.44
C ALA A 148 -23.72 8.86 27.27
N GLU A 149 -23.15 9.10 26.11
CA GLU A 149 -22.52 10.38 25.76
C GLU A 149 -23.56 11.53 25.66
N SER A 150 -24.72 11.27 25.08
CA SER A 150 -25.82 12.26 25.00
C SER A 150 -26.47 12.54 26.37
N LEU A 151 -26.48 11.58 27.30
CA LEU A 151 -26.94 11.79 28.66
C LEU A 151 -25.96 12.65 29.46
N GLN A 152 -24.66 12.48 29.26
CA GLN A 152 -23.62 13.31 29.87
C GLN A 152 -23.69 14.78 29.39
N MET A 153 -23.87 14.99 28.08
CA MET A 153 -24.01 16.35 27.52
C MET A 153 -25.24 17.07 28.06
N ASN A 154 -26.38 16.38 28.24
CA ASN A 154 -27.58 16.99 28.80
C ASN A 154 -27.51 17.23 30.32
N ALA A 155 -26.61 16.56 31.06
CA ALA A 155 -26.42 16.79 32.48
C ALA A 155 -25.53 18.04 32.74
N ASP A 156 -24.58 18.32 31.85
CA ASP A 156 -23.71 19.50 31.94
C ASP A 156 -24.41 20.82 31.57
N ASP A 157 -25.45 20.76 30.73
CA ASP A 157 -26.24 21.93 30.33
C ASP A 157 -27.38 22.32 31.34
N GLY A 158 -27.50 21.56 32.42
CA GLY A 158 -28.59 21.73 33.42
C GLY A 158 -28.23 22.49 34.68
N ASP A 159 -27.02 23.00 34.83
CA ASP A 159 -26.52 23.67 36.08
C ASP A 159 -26.14 25.15 35.84
N GLU A 160 -27.02 25.92 35.16
CA GLU A 160 -27.03 27.39 35.17
C GLU A 160 -28.31 27.95 35.75
#